data_978e83be279a235245bdd066d26e6f83
#
_entry.id   978e83be279a235245bdd066d26e6f83
#
_cell.length_a   1.000
_cell.length_b   1.000
_cell.length_c   1.000
_cell.angle_alpha   90.00
_cell.angle_beta   90.00
_cell.angle_gamma   90.00
#
_symmetry.space_group_name_H-M   'P 1'
#
loop_
_entity.id
_entity.type
_entity.pdbx_description
1 polymer ?
#
loop_
_entity_poly.entity_id
_entity_poly.type
_entity_poly.pdbx_seq_one_letter_code
_entity_poly.pdbx_strand_id
1 'polypeptide(L)'
;AMLSACEPSVKAPEAILPVPEQKQIDWQKMETYAFVHFGLNTFNDREWGYGDTDPATFNPAKLDCEQWVKTFVAAGMKGVIFTAKHHDGFCLWPTQLTEYCIRNTPYKEGKGDIVGELAAACKKYGIKFAVYLSPWDRHQANYASPEYVDYFHKQLRELMTNYGEVFEVWFDGANGGDGWYGGAKDTRTIDRKNYYNYPKIYEMLDELQPQAIVFSDGGPGCRWVGNEAGFAGATNWSFLRAGEVFPGYAK
;
A
#
# COMPACT_ATOMS: atom_id res chain seq x y z
N ALA A 1 -28.58 -52.48 0.23
CA ALA A 1 -27.14 -52.50 0.29
C ALA A 1 -26.62 -51.34 -0.53
N MET A 2 -26.10 -50.30 0.15
CA MET A 2 -25.37 -49.19 -0.49
C MET A 2 -23.94 -49.66 -0.69
N LEU A 3 -23.51 -49.80 -1.93
CA LEU A 3 -22.12 -49.98 -2.28
C LEU A 3 -21.43 -48.61 -2.15
N SER A 4 -20.66 -48.45 -1.09
CA SER A 4 -19.73 -47.34 -0.96
C SER A 4 -18.56 -47.61 -1.89
N ALA A 5 -18.49 -46.92 -3.02
CA ALA A 5 -17.32 -46.95 -3.87
C ALA A 5 -16.22 -46.13 -3.15
N CYS A 6 -15.23 -46.82 -2.55
CA CYS A 6 -13.96 -46.19 -2.19
C CYS A 6 -13.25 -45.83 -3.51
N GLU A 7 -13.33 -44.56 -3.92
CA GLU A 7 -12.41 -44.07 -4.94
C GLU A 7 -10.98 -44.17 -4.39
N PRO A 8 -10.04 -44.72 -5.15
CA PRO A 8 -8.65 -44.75 -4.72
C PRO A 8 -8.19 -43.30 -4.58
N SER A 9 -7.74 -42.90 -3.38
CA SER A 9 -7.16 -41.60 -3.16
C SER A 9 -5.89 -41.47 -4.00
N VAL A 10 -5.98 -40.78 -5.11
CA VAL A 10 -4.80 -40.43 -5.92
C VAL A 10 -3.90 -39.54 -5.05
N LYS A 11 -2.70 -40.05 -4.72
CA LYS A 11 -1.71 -39.26 -3.98
C LYS A 11 -1.37 -37.99 -4.80
N ALA A 12 -1.48 -36.85 -4.17
CA ALA A 12 -1.06 -35.60 -4.80
C ALA A 12 0.41 -35.69 -5.26
N PRO A 13 0.76 -35.13 -6.40
CA PRO A 13 2.15 -35.06 -6.84
C PRO A 13 3.00 -34.30 -5.82
N GLU A 14 4.29 -34.62 -5.75
CA GLU A 14 5.22 -33.86 -4.93
C GLU A 14 5.33 -32.41 -5.42
N ALA A 15 5.38 -31.47 -4.48
CA ALA A 15 5.50 -30.07 -4.78
C ALA A 15 6.88 -29.76 -5.38
N ILE A 16 6.90 -29.00 -6.48
CA ILE A 16 8.13 -28.48 -7.09
C ILE A 16 8.31 -27.04 -6.60
N LEU A 17 9.42 -26.76 -5.91
CA LEU A 17 9.71 -25.44 -5.39
C LEU A 17 10.02 -24.43 -6.51
N PRO A 18 9.66 -23.13 -6.32
CA PRO A 18 8.97 -22.56 -5.15
C PRO A 18 7.46 -22.84 -5.17
N VAL A 19 6.88 -22.99 -3.97
CA VAL A 19 5.43 -23.07 -3.78
C VAL A 19 4.93 -21.82 -3.04
N PRO A 20 3.64 -21.46 -3.20
CA PRO A 20 3.09 -20.32 -2.47
C PRO A 20 3.17 -20.56 -0.94
N GLU A 21 3.49 -19.51 -0.21
CA GLU A 21 3.35 -19.49 1.24
C GLU A 21 1.87 -19.47 1.65
N GLN A 22 1.57 -19.89 2.87
CA GLN A 22 0.19 -19.92 3.36
C GLN A 22 -0.47 -18.54 3.29
N LYS A 23 0.27 -17.46 3.63
CA LYS A 23 -0.23 -16.08 3.54
C LYS A 23 -0.64 -15.68 2.12
N GLN A 24 0.07 -16.17 1.09
CA GLN A 24 -0.27 -15.93 -0.32
C GLN A 24 -1.54 -16.66 -0.74
N ILE A 25 -1.71 -17.90 -0.25
CA ILE A 25 -2.93 -18.71 -0.48
C ILE A 25 -4.13 -18.04 0.19
N ASP A 26 -3.97 -17.56 1.43
CA ASP A 26 -5.04 -16.92 2.20
C ASP A 26 -5.43 -15.56 1.59
N TRP A 27 -4.46 -14.81 1.10
CA TRP A 27 -4.70 -13.58 0.34
C TRP A 27 -5.47 -13.86 -0.95
N GLN A 28 -5.07 -14.87 -1.73
CA GLN A 28 -5.75 -15.23 -2.98
C GLN A 28 -7.20 -15.68 -2.74
N LYS A 29 -7.49 -16.39 -1.62
CA LYS A 29 -8.85 -16.78 -1.22
C LYS A 29 -9.76 -15.61 -0.85
N MET A 30 -9.22 -14.42 -0.64
CA MET A 30 -10.04 -13.22 -0.44
C MET A 30 -10.80 -12.83 -1.71
N GLU A 31 -10.24 -13.12 -2.89
CA GLU A 31 -10.79 -12.88 -4.25
C GLU A 31 -11.02 -11.41 -4.55
N THR A 32 -11.76 -10.71 -3.69
CA THR A 32 -12.14 -9.30 -3.89
C THR A 32 -11.92 -8.47 -2.64
N TYR A 33 -11.30 -7.32 -2.82
CA TYR A 33 -11.16 -6.27 -1.81
C TYR A 33 -11.18 -4.89 -2.47
N ALA A 34 -11.50 -3.85 -1.69
CA ALA A 34 -11.57 -2.49 -2.18
C ALA A 34 -10.19 -1.82 -2.15
N PHE A 35 -10.00 -0.85 -3.03
CA PHE A 35 -8.93 0.13 -2.96
C PHE A 35 -9.52 1.52 -2.83
N VAL A 36 -9.19 2.26 -1.76
CA VAL A 36 -9.67 3.62 -1.54
C VAL A 36 -8.53 4.60 -1.77
N HIS A 37 -8.66 5.38 -2.84
CA HIS A 37 -7.76 6.47 -3.15
C HIS A 37 -8.47 7.79 -2.84
N PHE A 38 -8.23 8.33 -1.64
CA PHE A 38 -8.82 9.57 -1.16
C PHE A 38 -7.79 10.37 -0.37
N GLY A 39 -7.70 11.66 -0.61
CA GLY A 39 -6.72 12.50 0.07
C GLY A 39 -6.76 13.95 -0.37
N LEU A 40 -5.68 14.68 -0.10
CA LEU A 40 -5.53 16.10 -0.41
C LEU A 40 -5.73 16.40 -1.91
N ASN A 41 -5.30 15.51 -2.79
CA ASN A 41 -5.45 15.66 -4.24
C ASN A 41 -6.92 15.66 -4.67
N THR A 42 -7.79 14.92 -3.98
CA THR A 42 -9.24 14.91 -4.22
C THR A 42 -9.85 16.30 -4.10
N PHE A 43 -9.37 17.11 -3.15
CA PHE A 43 -9.84 18.49 -2.94
C PHE A 43 -9.30 19.48 -3.96
N ASN A 44 -8.27 19.14 -4.70
CA ASN A 44 -7.57 20.01 -5.63
C ASN A 44 -7.75 19.59 -7.08
N ASP A 45 -8.67 18.65 -7.34
CA ASP A 45 -8.96 18.10 -8.67
C ASP A 45 -7.68 17.68 -9.43
N ARG A 46 -6.83 16.95 -8.72
CA ARG A 46 -5.55 16.45 -9.25
C ARG A 46 -5.46 14.94 -9.06
N GLU A 47 -4.98 14.25 -10.08
CA GLU A 47 -4.56 12.85 -9.96
C GLU A 47 -3.31 12.73 -9.10
N TRP A 48 -2.30 13.55 -9.36
CA TRP A 48 -1.04 13.64 -8.62
C TRP A 48 -0.82 15.07 -8.14
N GLY A 49 -0.67 15.27 -6.83
CA GLY A 49 -0.19 16.52 -6.29
C GLY A 49 1.31 16.69 -6.49
N TYR A 50 1.80 17.92 -6.53
CA TYR A 50 3.23 18.24 -6.62
C TYR A 50 3.91 18.33 -5.26
N GLY A 51 3.18 18.18 -4.15
CA GLY A 51 3.67 18.41 -2.80
C GLY A 51 3.65 19.90 -2.41
N ASP A 52 2.96 20.74 -3.18
CA ASP A 52 2.83 22.17 -3.04
C ASP A 52 1.47 22.63 -2.49
N THR A 53 0.54 21.68 -2.29
CA THR A 53 -0.82 22.00 -1.89
C THR A 53 -0.90 22.37 -0.41
N ASP A 54 -1.61 23.46 -0.08
CA ASP A 54 -1.83 23.86 1.31
C ASP A 54 -2.73 22.83 2.05
N PRO A 55 -2.24 22.21 3.14
CA PRO A 55 -3.04 21.32 3.98
C PRO A 55 -4.35 21.91 4.50
N ALA A 56 -4.43 23.24 4.65
CA ALA A 56 -5.64 23.93 5.08
C ALA A 56 -6.83 23.75 4.12
N THR A 57 -6.59 23.34 2.87
CA THR A 57 -7.65 23.01 1.91
C THR A 57 -8.35 21.68 2.22
N PHE A 58 -7.72 20.78 3.02
CA PHE A 58 -8.26 19.48 3.31
C PHE A 58 -9.25 19.51 4.49
N ASN A 59 -10.54 19.59 4.18
CA ASN A 59 -11.60 19.58 5.19
C ASN A 59 -12.84 18.80 4.72
N PRO A 60 -12.79 17.45 4.68
CA PRO A 60 -13.92 16.63 4.26
C PRO A 60 -15.07 16.67 5.28
N ALA A 61 -16.10 17.44 5.01
CA ALA A 61 -17.23 17.66 5.94
C ALA A 61 -18.13 16.43 6.16
N LYS A 62 -18.11 15.45 5.23
CA LYS A 62 -19.01 14.28 5.25
C LYS A 62 -18.28 12.95 5.15
N LEU A 63 -17.00 12.91 5.49
CA LEU A 63 -16.24 11.68 5.49
C LEU A 63 -16.77 10.74 6.57
N ASP A 64 -17.10 9.49 6.19
CA ASP A 64 -17.59 8.45 7.06
C ASP A 64 -16.98 7.10 6.66
N CYS A 65 -15.89 6.72 7.35
CA CYS A 65 -15.18 5.46 7.10
C CYS A 65 -16.08 4.23 7.39
N GLU A 66 -17.01 4.33 8.33
CA GLU A 66 -17.95 3.23 8.58
C GLU A 66 -18.91 3.03 7.41
N GLN A 67 -19.36 4.11 6.77
CA GLN A 67 -20.22 4.02 5.59
C GLN A 67 -19.46 3.34 4.44
N TRP A 68 -18.19 3.67 4.21
CA TRP A 68 -17.37 3.00 3.21
C TRP A 68 -17.30 1.50 3.47
N VAL A 69 -16.92 1.11 4.69
CA VAL A 69 -16.77 -0.30 5.07
C VAL A 69 -18.08 -1.07 4.97
N LYS A 70 -19.20 -0.50 5.41
CA LYS A 70 -20.53 -1.11 5.25
C LYS A 70 -20.85 -1.39 3.78
N THR A 71 -20.50 -0.45 2.89
CA THR A 71 -20.70 -0.62 1.46
C THR A 71 -19.86 -1.76 0.91
N PHE A 72 -18.59 -1.87 1.32
CA PHE A 72 -17.70 -2.95 0.90
C PHE A 72 -18.18 -4.32 1.40
N VAL A 73 -18.62 -4.39 2.66
CA VAL A 73 -19.21 -5.61 3.22
C VAL A 73 -20.46 -6.03 2.46
N ALA A 74 -21.35 -5.08 2.15
CA ALA A 74 -22.56 -5.35 1.36
C ALA A 74 -22.24 -5.82 -0.06
N ALA A 75 -21.12 -5.39 -0.64
CA ALA A 75 -20.61 -5.86 -1.93
C ALA A 75 -19.86 -7.21 -1.84
N GLY A 76 -19.73 -7.81 -0.66
CA GLY A 76 -19.03 -9.08 -0.46
C GLY A 76 -17.52 -8.99 -0.41
N MET A 77 -16.95 -7.79 -0.37
CA MET A 77 -15.50 -7.57 -0.30
C MET A 77 -14.93 -8.00 1.06
N LYS A 78 -13.72 -8.52 1.06
CA LYS A 78 -13.07 -9.12 2.24
C LYS A 78 -12.07 -8.22 2.93
N GLY A 79 -11.70 -7.11 2.31
CA GLY A 79 -10.74 -6.15 2.84
C GLY A 79 -10.78 -4.83 2.09
N VAL A 80 -9.97 -3.88 2.57
CA VAL A 80 -9.73 -2.59 1.92
C VAL A 80 -8.29 -2.17 2.05
N ILE A 81 -7.71 -1.68 0.96
CA ILE A 81 -6.42 -0.99 0.92
C ILE A 81 -6.71 0.51 0.93
N PHE A 82 -6.02 1.26 1.77
CA PHE A 82 -6.16 2.70 1.87
C PHE A 82 -4.86 3.43 1.52
N THR A 83 -4.95 4.44 0.67
CA THR A 83 -3.81 5.31 0.33
C THR A 83 -3.47 6.21 1.52
N ALA A 84 -2.61 5.72 2.42
CA ALA A 84 -2.19 6.48 3.60
C ALA A 84 -1.34 7.71 3.23
N LYS A 85 -0.48 7.58 2.22
CA LYS A 85 0.29 8.67 1.61
C LYS A 85 0.47 8.41 0.12
N HIS A 86 0.07 9.34 -0.75
CA HIS A 86 0.35 9.32 -2.17
C HIS A 86 1.66 10.07 -2.52
N HIS A 87 1.98 10.22 -3.82
CA HIS A 87 3.21 10.84 -4.31
C HIS A 87 3.40 12.29 -3.90
N ASP A 88 2.32 13.02 -3.57
CA ASP A 88 2.39 14.39 -3.06
C ASP A 88 3.01 14.49 -1.66
N GLY A 89 3.13 13.38 -0.95
CA GLY A 89 3.75 13.31 0.37
C GLY A 89 2.80 13.62 1.53
N PHE A 90 1.52 13.96 1.26
CA PHE A 90 0.56 14.27 2.33
C PHE A 90 0.14 13.01 3.09
N CYS A 91 0.35 13.03 4.42
CA CYS A 91 0.06 11.90 5.30
C CYS A 91 -1.35 12.01 5.88
N LEU A 92 -2.19 10.98 5.66
CA LEU A 92 -3.58 10.91 6.16
C LEU A 92 -3.69 10.34 7.58
N TRP A 93 -2.57 10.27 8.30
CA TRP A 93 -2.47 9.93 9.72
C TRP A 93 -1.65 10.99 10.47
N PRO A 94 -1.83 11.15 11.79
CA PRO A 94 -1.22 12.22 12.56
C PRO A 94 0.26 11.95 12.89
N THR A 95 1.07 11.65 11.88
CA THR A 95 2.51 11.41 12.03
C THR A 95 3.24 12.57 12.68
N GLN A 96 4.30 12.28 13.45
CA GLN A 96 5.21 13.29 14.00
C GLN A 96 6.44 13.53 13.11
N LEU A 97 6.55 12.82 11.99
CA LEU A 97 7.72 12.85 11.11
C LEU A 97 7.71 14.00 10.10
N THR A 98 6.52 14.58 9.85
CA THR A 98 6.35 15.72 8.95
C THR A 98 5.18 16.59 9.39
N GLU A 99 5.25 17.88 9.07
CA GLU A 99 4.13 18.82 9.22
C GLU A 99 3.13 18.69 8.05
N TYR A 100 3.52 18.05 6.93
CA TYR A 100 2.65 17.83 5.78
C TYR A 100 1.74 16.62 6.00
N CYS A 101 0.80 16.77 6.92
CA CYS A 101 -0.09 15.70 7.35
C CYS A 101 -1.43 16.25 7.88
N ILE A 102 -2.36 15.33 8.12
CA ILE A 102 -3.73 15.60 8.56
C ILE A 102 -3.83 16.44 9.86
N ARG A 103 -2.79 16.40 10.72
CA ARG A 103 -2.70 17.22 11.93
C ARG A 103 -2.77 18.73 11.64
N ASN A 104 -2.28 19.15 10.51
CA ASN A 104 -2.20 20.55 10.11
C ASN A 104 -3.33 20.96 9.15
N THR A 105 -4.46 20.28 9.26
CA THR A 105 -5.67 20.57 8.49
C THR A 105 -6.81 21.01 9.41
N PRO A 106 -7.84 21.70 8.88
CA PRO A 106 -9.04 21.98 9.64
C PRO A 106 -9.92 20.74 9.90
N TYR A 107 -9.65 19.62 9.25
CA TYR A 107 -10.40 18.39 9.47
C TYR A 107 -10.33 17.95 10.94
N LYS A 108 -11.51 17.86 11.58
CA LYS A 108 -11.66 17.55 13.02
C LYS A 108 -10.74 18.41 13.92
N GLU A 109 -10.53 19.66 13.55
CA GLU A 109 -9.68 20.60 14.31
C GLU A 109 -8.24 20.09 14.48
N GLY A 110 -7.67 19.45 13.46
CA GLY A 110 -6.34 18.85 13.49
C GLY A 110 -6.24 17.51 14.26
N LYS A 111 -7.38 16.95 14.70
CA LYS A 111 -7.44 15.68 15.45
C LYS A 111 -7.87 14.48 14.58
N GLY A 112 -7.94 14.67 13.26
CA GLY A 112 -8.30 13.62 12.33
C GLY A 112 -7.22 12.55 12.19
N ASP A 113 -7.65 11.31 11.99
CA ASP A 113 -6.81 10.16 11.66
C ASP A 113 -7.63 9.21 10.77
N ILE A 114 -7.60 9.44 9.46
CA ILE A 114 -8.42 8.64 8.53
C ILE A 114 -7.91 7.20 8.46
N VAL A 115 -6.60 6.98 8.59
CA VAL A 115 -6.01 5.65 8.64
C VAL A 115 -6.57 4.88 9.84
N GLY A 116 -6.55 5.50 11.01
CA GLY A 116 -7.09 4.91 12.24
C GLY A 116 -8.60 4.72 12.21
N GLU A 117 -9.35 5.70 11.68
CA GLU A 117 -10.81 5.62 11.53
C GLU A 117 -11.22 4.46 10.63
N LEU A 118 -10.52 4.28 9.50
CA LEU A 118 -10.81 3.19 8.58
C LEU A 118 -10.39 1.83 9.15
N ALA A 119 -9.23 1.73 9.78
CA ALA A 119 -8.78 0.50 10.46
C ALA A 119 -9.77 0.05 11.55
N ALA A 120 -10.27 1.00 12.36
CA ALA A 120 -11.28 0.74 13.38
C ALA A 120 -12.61 0.27 12.77
N ALA A 121 -13.05 0.90 11.67
CA ALA A 121 -14.25 0.48 10.94
C ALA A 121 -14.09 -0.93 10.36
N CYS A 122 -12.96 -1.25 9.75
CA CYS A 122 -12.66 -2.60 9.24
C CYS A 122 -12.75 -3.65 10.34
N LYS A 123 -12.12 -3.39 11.50
CA LYS A 123 -12.18 -4.27 12.67
C LYS A 123 -13.62 -4.46 13.17
N LYS A 124 -14.40 -3.38 13.22
CA LYS A 124 -15.81 -3.40 13.68
C LYS A 124 -16.71 -4.25 12.80
N TYR A 125 -16.50 -4.20 11.48
CA TYR A 125 -17.34 -4.90 10.49
C TYR A 125 -16.73 -6.20 9.97
N GLY A 126 -15.60 -6.62 10.49
CA GLY A 126 -15.00 -7.93 10.23
C GLY A 126 -14.38 -8.10 8.84
N ILE A 127 -13.92 -7.01 8.21
CA ILE A 127 -13.09 -7.08 6.99
C ILE A 127 -11.65 -6.70 7.29
N LYS A 128 -10.72 -7.11 6.43
CA LYS A 128 -9.29 -6.86 6.60
C LYS A 128 -8.91 -5.43 6.20
N PHE A 129 -7.91 -4.87 6.88
CA PHE A 129 -7.35 -3.54 6.60
C PHE A 129 -5.96 -3.66 5.98
N ALA A 130 -5.63 -2.78 5.05
CA ALA A 130 -4.34 -2.67 4.41
C ALA A 130 -3.99 -1.22 4.06
N VAL A 131 -2.71 -0.98 3.80
CA VAL A 131 -2.20 0.36 3.48
C VAL A 131 -1.42 0.38 2.17
N TYR A 132 -1.60 1.46 1.44
CA TYR A 132 -0.71 1.91 0.38
C TYR A 132 0.17 3.03 0.93
N LEU A 133 1.46 2.92 0.74
CA LEU A 133 2.43 3.95 1.11
C LEU A 133 3.34 4.25 -0.08
N SER A 134 3.18 5.43 -0.69
CA SER A 134 4.05 5.84 -1.79
C SER A 134 5.51 5.94 -1.34
N PRO A 135 6.43 5.26 -2.03
CA PRO A 135 7.87 5.47 -1.79
C PRO A 135 8.34 6.84 -2.30
N TRP A 136 7.75 7.33 -3.38
CA TRP A 136 8.02 8.68 -3.87
C TRP A 136 7.30 9.73 -3.02
N ASP A 137 8.00 10.80 -2.70
CA ASP A 137 7.48 11.91 -1.91
C ASP A 137 7.95 13.23 -2.53
N ARG A 138 7.00 13.94 -3.13
CA ARG A 138 7.25 15.16 -3.87
C ARG A 138 7.32 16.41 -2.99
N HIS A 139 7.02 16.27 -1.69
CA HIS A 139 7.06 17.34 -0.71
C HIS A 139 8.39 17.41 0.05
N GLN A 140 8.98 16.23 0.37
CA GLN A 140 10.12 16.16 1.27
C GLN A 140 11.39 16.76 0.69
N ALA A 141 11.98 17.72 1.41
CA ALA A 141 13.19 18.42 1.01
C ALA A 141 14.38 17.49 0.80
N ASN A 142 14.47 16.40 1.58
CA ASN A 142 15.55 15.44 1.54
C ASN A 142 15.27 14.22 0.65
N TYR A 143 14.19 14.22 -0.16
CA TYR A 143 13.99 13.16 -1.14
C TYR A 143 15.21 13.02 -2.06
N ALA A 144 15.58 11.80 -2.39
CA ALA A 144 16.80 11.40 -3.10
C ALA A 144 18.09 11.45 -2.24
N SER A 145 17.98 11.62 -0.91
CA SER A 145 19.10 11.46 0.02
C SER A 145 18.90 10.26 0.96
N PRO A 146 19.95 9.80 1.67
CA PRO A 146 19.83 8.71 2.66
C PRO A 146 18.87 9.03 3.82
N GLU A 147 18.76 10.28 4.22
CA GLU A 147 17.90 10.74 5.31
C GLU A 147 16.41 10.52 4.98
N TYR A 148 16.05 10.62 3.70
CA TYR A 148 14.70 10.30 3.26
C TYR A 148 14.38 8.81 3.41
N VAL A 149 15.34 7.95 3.16
CA VAL A 149 15.16 6.50 3.32
C VAL A 149 14.80 6.16 4.78
N ASP A 150 15.52 6.76 5.74
CA ASP A 150 15.21 6.61 7.16
C ASP A 150 13.82 7.17 7.53
N TYR A 151 13.45 8.31 6.95
CA TYR A 151 12.11 8.91 7.12
C TYR A 151 11.02 7.97 6.58
N PHE A 152 11.19 7.43 5.38
CA PHE A 152 10.24 6.51 4.76
C PHE A 152 10.08 5.22 5.58
N HIS A 153 11.18 4.64 6.07
CA HIS A 153 11.14 3.46 6.93
C HIS A 153 10.44 3.73 8.27
N LYS A 154 10.63 4.93 8.85
CA LYS A 154 9.92 5.33 10.07
C LYS A 154 8.43 5.50 9.84
N GLN A 155 8.00 6.08 8.71
CA GLN A 155 6.59 6.17 8.33
C GLN A 155 5.96 4.78 8.20
N LEU A 156 6.65 3.86 7.52
CA LEU A 156 6.18 2.49 7.40
C LEU A 156 6.04 1.82 8.77
N ARG A 157 7.02 2.01 9.66
CA ARG A 157 6.96 1.47 11.03
C ARG A 157 5.76 2.02 11.81
N GLU A 158 5.47 3.33 11.73
CA GLU A 158 4.26 3.90 12.35
C GLU A 158 3.00 3.19 11.87
N LEU A 159 2.85 3.00 10.57
CA LEU A 159 1.68 2.35 9.97
C LEU A 159 1.57 0.87 10.37
N MET A 160 2.70 0.16 10.50
CA MET A 160 2.72 -1.25 10.86
C MET A 160 2.52 -1.52 12.37
N THR A 161 2.66 -0.51 13.22
CA THR A 161 2.56 -0.68 14.67
C THR A 161 1.30 -0.07 15.30
N ASN A 162 0.72 0.95 14.68
CA ASN A 162 -0.32 1.76 15.34
C ASN A 162 -1.75 1.35 14.98
N TYR A 163 -1.98 0.59 13.91
CA TYR A 163 -3.30 0.39 13.33
C TYR A 163 -3.79 -1.07 13.34
N GLY A 164 -3.10 -1.93 14.10
CA GLY A 164 -3.45 -3.34 14.24
C GLY A 164 -2.93 -4.20 13.10
N GLU A 165 -3.65 -5.29 12.82
CA GLU A 165 -3.25 -6.24 11.78
C GLU A 165 -3.48 -5.66 10.39
N VAL A 166 -2.44 -5.76 9.54
CA VAL A 166 -2.44 -5.32 8.14
C VAL A 166 -2.31 -6.54 7.24
N PHE A 167 -3.23 -6.74 6.27
CA PHE A 167 -3.17 -7.91 5.40
C PHE A 167 -2.29 -7.71 4.17
N GLU A 168 -2.07 -6.45 3.78
CA GLU A 168 -1.27 -6.10 2.60
C GLU A 168 -0.60 -4.73 2.78
N VAL A 169 0.64 -4.62 2.34
CA VAL A 169 1.34 -3.34 2.18
C VAL A 169 1.62 -3.13 0.71
N TRP A 170 1.07 -2.06 0.16
CA TRP A 170 1.11 -1.75 -1.26
C TRP A 170 2.13 -0.64 -1.54
N PHE A 171 3.18 -0.95 -2.28
CA PHE A 171 4.18 0.02 -2.72
C PHE A 171 4.00 0.32 -4.21
N ASP A 172 3.84 1.60 -4.53
CA ASP A 172 3.77 2.06 -5.91
C ASP A 172 5.14 1.97 -6.60
N GLY A 173 5.11 1.74 -7.92
CA GLY A 173 6.30 1.73 -8.75
C GLY A 173 6.83 3.11 -9.13
N ALA A 174 6.06 4.19 -8.89
CA ALA A 174 6.46 5.55 -9.21
C ALA A 174 7.59 6.02 -8.28
N ASN A 175 8.63 6.58 -8.86
CA ASN A 175 9.78 7.03 -8.10
C ASN A 175 10.65 8.00 -8.91
N GLY A 176 10.97 9.13 -8.31
CA GLY A 176 11.73 10.22 -8.94
C GLY A 176 10.93 11.03 -9.95
N GLY A 177 11.35 12.24 -10.19
CA GLY A 177 10.73 13.18 -11.09
C GLY A 177 10.52 14.56 -10.49
N ASP A 178 9.60 15.32 -11.08
CA ASP A 178 9.28 16.69 -10.67
C ASP A 178 8.52 16.71 -9.35
N GLY A 179 8.80 17.71 -8.52
CA GLY A 179 8.14 17.90 -7.23
C GLY A 179 8.40 19.29 -6.66
N TRP A 180 7.83 19.52 -5.46
CA TRP A 180 8.00 20.76 -4.69
C TRP A 180 8.85 20.50 -3.44
N TYR A 181 9.99 19.89 -3.63
CA TYR A 181 10.87 19.38 -2.59
C TYR A 181 11.33 20.46 -1.60
N GLY A 182 10.71 20.50 -0.41
CA GLY A 182 11.02 21.49 0.60
C GLY A 182 10.64 22.94 0.23
N GLY A 183 9.66 23.13 -0.67
CA GLY A 183 9.22 24.46 -1.12
C GLY A 183 9.97 24.98 -2.36
N ALA A 184 10.76 24.14 -3.00
CA ALA A 184 11.44 24.48 -4.26
C ALA A 184 11.01 23.52 -5.38
N LYS A 185 10.65 24.08 -6.53
CA LYS A 185 10.37 23.30 -7.73
C LYS A 185 11.66 22.68 -8.25
N ASP A 186 11.73 21.37 -8.28
CA ASP A 186 12.94 20.62 -8.61
C ASP A 186 12.59 19.29 -9.28
N THR A 187 13.57 18.67 -9.94
CA THR A 187 13.48 17.32 -10.52
C THR A 187 14.54 16.46 -9.88
N ARG A 188 14.12 15.36 -9.22
CA ARG A 188 15.04 14.44 -8.54
C ARG A 188 14.99 13.06 -9.12
N THR A 189 16.17 12.46 -9.23
CA THR A 189 16.36 11.09 -9.73
C THR A 189 17.03 10.24 -8.66
N ILE A 190 16.74 8.96 -8.65
CA ILE A 190 17.28 7.98 -7.71
C ILE A 190 17.76 6.73 -8.44
N ASP A 191 18.61 5.95 -7.80
CA ASP A 191 18.83 4.55 -8.16
C ASP A 191 17.57 3.73 -7.80
N ARG A 192 16.69 3.55 -8.76
CA ARG A 192 15.39 2.90 -8.56
C ARG A 192 15.49 1.54 -7.89
N LYS A 193 16.57 0.80 -8.14
CA LYS A 193 16.74 -0.56 -7.63
C LYS A 193 17.13 -0.59 -6.15
N ASN A 194 18.00 0.32 -5.73
CA ASN A 194 18.67 0.20 -4.42
C ASN A 194 18.31 1.30 -3.43
N TYR A 195 17.80 2.45 -3.89
CA TYR A 195 17.65 3.65 -3.08
C TYR A 195 16.81 3.42 -1.81
N TYR A 196 15.64 2.79 -1.93
CA TYR A 196 14.74 2.61 -0.78
C TYR A 196 15.15 1.49 0.17
N ASN A 197 16.17 0.69 -0.16
CA ASN A 197 16.62 -0.45 0.63
C ASN A 197 15.46 -1.43 0.96
N TYR A 198 14.79 -1.92 -0.07
CA TYR A 198 13.67 -2.86 0.08
C TYR A 198 13.99 -4.11 0.89
N PRO A 199 15.20 -4.71 0.86
CA PRO A 199 15.51 -5.82 1.76
C PRO A 199 15.25 -5.50 3.24
N LYS A 200 15.66 -4.30 3.70
CA LYS A 200 15.41 -3.87 5.08
C LYS A 200 13.92 -3.61 5.36
N ILE A 201 13.17 -3.18 4.34
CA ILE A 201 11.71 -3.05 4.44
C ILE A 201 11.07 -4.42 4.65
N TYR A 202 11.50 -5.44 3.89
CA TYR A 202 10.94 -6.79 4.01
C TYR A 202 11.25 -7.40 5.37
N GLU A 203 12.48 -7.26 5.90
CA GLU A 203 12.84 -7.67 7.25
C GLU A 203 11.93 -7.02 8.30
N MET A 204 11.67 -5.71 8.17
CA MET A 204 10.77 -4.98 9.08
C MET A 204 9.32 -5.49 8.99
N LEU A 205 8.84 -5.79 7.81
CA LEU A 205 7.48 -6.31 7.62
C LEU A 205 7.33 -7.72 8.15
N ASP A 206 8.33 -8.58 7.96
CA ASP A 206 8.35 -9.92 8.54
C ASP A 206 8.39 -9.90 10.08
N GLU A 207 9.04 -8.89 10.68
CA GLU A 207 9.04 -8.68 12.13
C GLU A 207 7.68 -8.20 12.66
N LEU A 208 7.09 -7.17 12.01
CA LEU A 208 5.95 -6.44 12.54
C LEU A 208 4.59 -6.98 12.07
N GLN A 209 4.53 -7.50 10.86
CA GLN A 209 3.31 -7.96 10.18
C GLN A 209 3.60 -9.21 9.32
N PRO A 210 4.03 -10.35 9.93
CA PRO A 210 4.50 -11.53 9.18
C PRO A 210 3.45 -12.13 8.25
N GLN A 211 2.15 -11.88 8.52
CA GLN A 211 1.03 -12.32 7.69
C GLN A 211 0.75 -11.40 6.49
N ALA A 212 1.33 -10.18 6.47
CA ALA A 212 1.06 -9.23 5.41
C ALA A 212 1.66 -9.68 4.07
N ILE A 213 0.91 -9.45 3.01
CA ILE A 213 1.40 -9.55 1.64
C ILE A 213 2.07 -8.23 1.27
N VAL A 214 3.23 -8.32 0.63
CA VAL A 214 3.89 -7.16 0.04
C VAL A 214 3.57 -7.13 -1.44
N PHE A 215 2.87 -6.07 -1.86
CA PHE A 215 2.58 -5.80 -3.27
C PHE A 215 3.56 -4.75 -3.82
N SER A 216 4.20 -5.07 -4.92
CA SER A 216 4.99 -4.15 -5.73
C SER A 216 5.25 -4.76 -7.11
N ASP A 217 5.98 -4.06 -8.01
CA ASP A 217 6.38 -4.64 -9.30
C ASP A 217 7.18 -5.94 -9.15
N GLY A 218 7.98 -6.06 -8.09
CA GLY A 218 8.87 -7.19 -7.83
C GLY A 218 8.41 -8.20 -6.78
N GLY A 219 7.29 -7.97 -6.13
CA GLY A 219 6.85 -8.78 -4.99
C GLY A 219 7.50 -8.34 -3.67
N PRO A 220 7.74 -9.23 -2.68
CA PRO A 220 7.77 -10.70 -2.75
C PRO A 220 6.42 -11.41 -2.58
N GLY A 221 5.41 -10.75 -2.01
CA GLY A 221 4.12 -11.39 -1.72
C GLY A 221 3.29 -11.63 -2.97
N CYS A 222 2.98 -10.55 -3.67
CA CYS A 222 2.42 -10.58 -5.01
C CYS A 222 3.04 -9.46 -5.85
N ARG A 223 2.92 -9.56 -7.16
CA ARG A 223 3.48 -8.56 -8.07
C ARG A 223 2.43 -8.00 -9.00
N TRP A 224 2.62 -6.76 -9.40
CA TRP A 224 1.87 -6.18 -10.48
C TRP A 224 2.30 -6.78 -11.82
N VAL A 225 1.33 -7.28 -12.59
CA VAL A 225 1.53 -7.84 -13.93
C VAL A 225 0.81 -6.97 -14.93
N GLY A 226 1.54 -6.48 -15.94
CA GLY A 226 0.99 -5.59 -16.96
C GLY A 226 1.60 -4.20 -16.93
N ASN A 227 0.78 -3.20 -17.23
CA ASN A 227 1.14 -1.78 -17.24
C ASN A 227 -0.13 -0.91 -17.19
N GLU A 228 0.03 0.40 -16.99
CA GLU A 228 -1.09 1.35 -16.93
C GLU A 228 -1.85 1.51 -18.27
N ALA A 229 -1.23 1.12 -19.40
CA ALA A 229 -1.89 1.09 -20.69
C ALA A 229 -2.84 -0.11 -20.89
N GLY A 230 -2.92 -1.01 -19.91
CA GLY A 230 -3.85 -2.14 -19.89
C GLY A 230 -3.38 -3.36 -20.71
N PHE A 231 -2.08 -3.47 -21.01
CA PHE A 231 -1.53 -4.62 -21.69
C PHE A 231 -0.90 -5.61 -20.72
N ALA A 232 -1.15 -6.89 -20.97
CA ALA A 232 -0.46 -8.00 -20.31
C ALA A 232 -0.06 -9.03 -21.37
N GLY A 233 0.90 -9.91 -21.04
CA GLY A 233 1.25 -11.03 -21.91
C GLY A 233 0.07 -12.00 -22.08
N ALA A 234 0.02 -12.72 -23.18
CA ALA A 234 -0.97 -13.77 -23.40
C ALA A 234 -0.86 -14.89 -22.33
N THR A 235 0.34 -15.10 -21.81
CA THR A 235 0.62 -16.02 -20.70
C THR A 235 1.52 -15.33 -19.69
N ASN A 236 1.07 -15.30 -18.43
CA ASN A 236 1.85 -14.73 -17.32
C ASN A 236 2.10 -15.82 -16.29
N TRP A 237 3.37 -15.96 -15.90
CA TRP A 237 3.79 -16.95 -14.91
C TRP A 237 3.79 -16.30 -13.52
N SER A 238 3.43 -17.09 -12.49
CA SER A 238 3.52 -16.65 -11.10
C SER A 238 4.96 -16.46 -10.64
N PHE A 239 5.90 -17.16 -11.25
CA PHE A 239 7.32 -17.08 -10.90
C PHE A 239 8.00 -15.87 -11.47
N LEU A 240 8.91 -15.30 -10.68
CA LEU A 240 9.94 -14.35 -11.12
C LEU A 240 11.31 -14.96 -10.88
N ARG A 241 12.23 -14.69 -11.80
CA ARG A 241 13.65 -14.96 -11.55
C ARG A 241 14.19 -13.94 -10.57
N ALA A 242 14.91 -14.40 -9.56
CA ALA A 242 15.50 -13.52 -8.55
C ALA A 242 16.35 -12.42 -9.21
N GLY A 243 16.05 -11.15 -8.85
CA GLY A 243 16.78 -9.98 -9.36
C GLY A 243 16.41 -9.51 -10.77
N GLU A 244 15.49 -10.18 -11.47
CA GLU A 244 15.05 -9.78 -12.83
C GLU A 244 14.12 -8.56 -12.76
N VAL A 245 13.28 -8.48 -11.71
CA VAL A 245 12.36 -7.38 -11.46
C VAL A 245 12.56 -6.87 -10.03
N PHE A 246 12.36 -5.60 -9.82
CA PHE A 246 12.46 -4.93 -8.53
C PHE A 246 11.34 -3.88 -8.40
N PRO A 247 10.99 -3.44 -7.20
CA PRO A 247 9.99 -2.38 -7.01
C PRO A 247 10.36 -1.12 -7.79
N GLY A 248 9.44 -0.59 -8.60
CA GLY A 248 9.69 0.54 -9.51
C GLY A 248 10.33 0.17 -10.84
N TYR A 249 10.37 -1.12 -11.19
CA TYR A 249 10.93 -1.58 -12.48
C TYR A 249 10.07 -1.18 -13.67
N ALA A 250 8.75 -1.24 -13.53
CA ALA A 250 7.79 -1.11 -14.64
C ALA A 250 7.62 0.32 -15.19
N LYS A 251 8.31 1.31 -14.67
CA LYS A 251 8.26 2.72 -15.15
C LYS A 251 9.58 3.20 -15.73
#